data_f87049fc0d4d8bf181a98048aa9196f9
#
_entry.id   f87049fc0d4d8bf181a98048aa9196f9
#
_cell.length_a   1.000
_cell.length_b   1.000
_cell.length_c   1.000
_cell.angle_alpha   90.00
_cell.angle_beta   90.00
_cell.angle_gamma   90.00
#
_symmetry.space_group_name_H-M   'P 1'
#
loop_
_entity.id
_entity.type
_entity.pdbx_description
1 polymer ?
#
loop_
_entity_poly.entity_id
_entity_poly.type
_entity_poly.pdbx_seq_one_letter_code
_entity_poly.pdbx_strand_id
1 'polypeptide(L)'
;MSSESRVFVHLRAGLRGSGQILFQPSSATGVAFLLLVLAASPAAAALCVAGILGATLCASRLERNTEAYFEGAGGFNGALLGLALWAFVEWSWVLVPLAVVGGAATGLVRVGFLRRIPLPPLTAPYVIVGWIMVPICTAWFGAVAAEPHAGAVAEAVVEEAASASASAIGILTNASQVLFLPSAWVGVLVVVAVGLHSRSAALWVALSAALAWLVAVGCRMEPHLLASGL
;
A
#
# COMPACT_ATOMS: atom_id res chain seq x y z
N MET A 1 28.65 -14.37 10.06
CA MET A 1 28.17 -13.28 9.21
C MET A 1 28.65 -11.97 9.78
N SER A 2 29.35 -11.17 8.98
CA SER A 2 29.77 -9.81 9.37
C SER A 2 28.55 -8.91 9.63
N SER A 3 28.74 -7.79 10.35
CA SER A 3 27.64 -6.83 10.59
C SER A 3 27.08 -6.25 9.29
N GLU A 4 27.93 -6.01 8.31
CA GLU A 4 27.54 -5.52 6.97
C GLU A 4 26.64 -6.50 6.23
N SER A 5 26.92 -7.81 6.30
CA SER A 5 26.09 -8.81 5.69
C SER A 5 24.68 -8.88 6.31
N ARG A 6 24.56 -8.56 7.61
CA ARG A 6 23.25 -8.53 8.30
C ARG A 6 22.41 -7.33 7.89
N VAL A 7 23.00 -6.15 7.80
CA VAL A 7 22.30 -4.93 7.35
C VAL A 7 21.78 -5.12 5.92
N PHE A 8 22.58 -5.68 5.04
CA PHE A 8 22.17 -5.94 3.65
C PHE A 8 20.99 -6.91 3.57
N VAL A 9 20.97 -7.96 4.39
CA VAL A 9 19.85 -8.92 4.46
C VAL A 9 18.56 -8.23 4.90
N HIS A 10 18.61 -7.38 5.94
CA HIS A 10 17.43 -6.66 6.42
C HIS A 10 16.93 -5.64 5.40
N LEU A 11 17.83 -4.90 4.75
CA LEU A 11 17.48 -3.97 3.68
C LEU A 11 16.78 -4.68 2.52
N ARG A 12 17.34 -5.81 2.08
CA ARG A 12 16.74 -6.62 1.02
C ARG A 12 15.36 -7.16 1.39
N ALA A 13 15.18 -7.62 2.63
CA ALA A 13 13.88 -8.07 3.13
C ALA A 13 12.86 -6.92 3.16
N GLY A 14 13.25 -5.72 3.62
CA GLY A 14 12.41 -4.54 3.59
C GLY A 14 12.00 -4.11 2.18
N LEU A 15 12.96 -4.09 1.23
CA LEU A 15 12.68 -3.77 -0.18
C LEU A 15 11.78 -4.82 -0.84
N ARG A 16 11.95 -6.10 -0.56
CA ARG A 16 11.03 -7.13 -1.04
C ARG A 16 9.65 -6.97 -0.41
N GLY A 17 9.59 -6.55 0.87
CA GLY A 17 8.35 -6.25 1.55
C GLY A 17 7.54 -5.14 0.87
N SER A 18 8.19 -4.06 0.42
CA SER A 18 7.51 -3.04 -0.38
C SER A 18 7.02 -3.58 -1.73
N GLY A 19 7.77 -4.47 -2.38
CA GLY A 19 7.34 -5.16 -3.60
C GLY A 19 6.15 -6.09 -3.39
N GLN A 20 6.03 -6.69 -2.21
CA GLN A 20 4.90 -7.56 -1.84
C GLN A 20 3.54 -6.83 -1.85
N ILE A 21 3.50 -5.50 -1.72
CA ILE A 21 2.27 -4.71 -1.89
C ILE A 21 1.66 -4.94 -3.28
N LEU A 22 2.52 -5.17 -4.28
CA LEU A 22 2.15 -5.52 -5.64
C LEU A 22 2.21 -7.04 -5.88
N PHE A 23 2.17 -7.84 -4.81
CA PHE A 23 2.30 -9.31 -4.84
C PHE A 23 3.59 -9.81 -5.50
N GLN A 24 4.67 -9.01 -5.44
CA GLN A 24 5.94 -9.31 -6.07
C GLN A 24 7.08 -9.32 -5.02
N PRO A 25 7.64 -10.48 -4.64
CA PRO A 25 8.76 -10.57 -3.69
C PRO A 25 10.09 -10.16 -4.35
N SER A 26 10.10 -9.02 -5.03
CA SER A 26 11.20 -8.48 -5.81
C SER A 26 11.71 -7.17 -5.25
N SER A 27 13.02 -7.07 -5.00
CA SER A 27 13.63 -5.82 -4.55
C SER A 27 13.56 -4.72 -5.61
N ALA A 28 13.60 -5.08 -6.92
CA ALA A 28 13.48 -4.11 -8.00
C ALA A 28 12.08 -3.50 -8.04
N THR A 29 11.04 -4.34 -7.93
CA THR A 29 9.65 -3.89 -7.81
C THR A 29 9.46 -3.02 -6.55
N GLY A 30 10.08 -3.42 -5.42
CA GLY A 30 10.02 -2.65 -4.18
C GLY A 30 10.67 -1.27 -4.29
N VAL A 31 11.81 -1.16 -4.96
CA VAL A 31 12.45 0.14 -5.23
C VAL A 31 11.56 0.98 -6.15
N ALA A 32 11.05 0.41 -7.23
CA ALA A 32 10.16 1.11 -8.16
C ALA A 32 8.91 1.63 -7.44
N PHE A 33 8.31 0.80 -6.57
CA PHE A 33 7.18 1.19 -5.74
C PHE A 33 7.52 2.36 -4.80
N LEU A 34 8.64 2.30 -4.07
CA LEU A 34 9.04 3.37 -3.15
C LEU A 34 9.37 4.68 -3.89
N LEU A 35 9.98 4.60 -5.07
CA LEU A 35 10.22 5.78 -5.92
C LEU A 35 8.91 6.38 -6.41
N LEU A 36 7.93 5.55 -6.76
CA LEU A 36 6.60 5.98 -7.15
C LEU A 36 5.90 6.73 -5.99
N VAL A 37 5.91 6.14 -4.79
CA VAL A 37 5.30 6.77 -3.61
C VAL A 37 6.02 8.09 -3.28
N LEU A 38 7.35 8.12 -3.38
CA LEU A 38 8.16 9.33 -3.16
C LEU A 38 7.83 10.43 -4.17
N ALA A 39 7.67 10.09 -5.44
CA ALA A 39 7.30 11.04 -6.49
C ALA A 39 5.87 11.58 -6.30
N ALA A 40 4.96 10.79 -5.74
CA ALA A 40 3.60 11.20 -5.44
C ALA A 40 3.53 12.07 -4.18
N SER A 41 4.19 11.66 -3.10
CA SER A 41 4.24 12.36 -1.82
C SER A 41 5.46 11.97 -0.98
N PRO A 42 6.38 12.90 -0.69
CA PRO A 42 7.49 12.63 0.22
C PRO A 42 7.03 12.23 1.63
N ALA A 43 5.91 12.77 2.12
CA ALA A 43 5.33 12.43 3.41
C ALA A 43 4.81 10.97 3.42
N ALA A 44 4.09 10.57 2.36
CA ALA A 44 3.66 9.19 2.18
C ALA A 44 4.85 8.22 2.16
N ALA A 45 5.92 8.58 1.43
CA ALA A 45 7.13 7.77 1.36
C ALA A 45 7.81 7.64 2.74
N ALA A 46 7.90 8.72 3.50
CA ALA A 46 8.48 8.70 4.85
C ALA A 46 7.71 7.75 5.78
N LEU A 47 6.38 7.83 5.82
CA LEU A 47 5.55 6.96 6.64
C LEU A 47 5.56 5.50 6.15
N CYS A 48 5.55 5.29 4.84
CA CYS A 48 5.68 3.97 4.24
C CYS A 48 6.99 3.29 4.64
N VAL A 49 8.13 3.98 4.48
CA VAL A 49 9.46 3.48 4.86
C VAL A 49 9.54 3.24 6.37
N ALA A 50 9.01 4.13 7.19
CA ALA A 50 8.96 3.98 8.65
C ALA A 50 8.18 2.72 9.04
N GLY A 51 7.01 2.49 8.44
CA GLY A 51 6.22 1.29 8.66
C GLY A 51 6.95 0.01 8.23
N ILE A 52 7.59 0.01 7.05
CA ILE A 52 8.43 -1.10 6.58
C ILE A 52 9.54 -1.41 7.58
N LEU A 53 10.23 -0.36 8.06
CA LEU A 53 11.32 -0.50 9.02
C LEU A 53 10.84 -1.19 10.30
N GLY A 54 9.75 -0.71 10.91
CA GLY A 54 9.18 -1.30 12.10
C GLY A 54 8.80 -2.76 11.92
N ALA A 55 8.07 -3.08 10.87
CA ALA A 55 7.62 -4.43 10.57
C ALA A 55 8.79 -5.38 10.26
N THR A 56 9.78 -4.92 9.47
CA THR A 56 10.97 -5.70 9.13
C THR A 56 11.85 -5.97 10.36
N LEU A 57 12.02 -4.96 11.25
CA LEU A 57 12.75 -5.13 12.52
C LEU A 57 12.06 -6.15 13.43
N CYS A 58 10.74 -6.09 13.54
CA CYS A 58 9.97 -7.09 14.29
C CYS A 58 10.14 -8.49 13.69
N ALA A 59 9.95 -8.64 12.38
CA ALA A 59 10.11 -9.91 11.68
C ALA A 59 11.55 -10.46 11.80
N SER A 60 12.56 -9.59 11.77
CA SER A 60 13.97 -9.98 11.94
C SER A 60 14.26 -10.63 13.30
N ARG A 61 13.48 -10.37 14.30
CA ARG A 61 13.59 -10.96 15.65
C ARG A 61 12.80 -12.26 15.78
N LEU A 62 11.64 -12.32 15.15
CA LEU A 62 10.66 -13.40 15.35
C LEU A 62 10.67 -14.46 14.24
N GLU A 63 11.05 -14.08 13.02
CA GLU A 63 10.94 -14.91 11.81
C GLU A 63 12.25 -14.95 10.97
N ARG A 64 13.36 -14.50 11.51
CA ARG A 64 14.63 -14.25 10.79
C ARG A 64 15.13 -15.42 9.90
N ASN A 65 14.80 -16.64 10.25
CA ASN A 65 15.27 -17.83 9.55
C ASN A 65 14.21 -18.45 8.64
N THR A 66 13.10 -17.76 8.38
CA THR A 66 12.03 -18.25 7.52
C THR A 66 12.19 -17.73 6.09
N GLU A 67 11.76 -18.51 5.11
CA GLU A 67 11.68 -18.10 3.71
C GLU A 67 10.82 -16.85 3.57
N ALA A 68 9.68 -16.81 4.26
CA ALA A 68 8.77 -15.67 4.30
C ALA A 68 9.45 -14.37 4.74
N TYR A 69 10.41 -14.43 5.67
CA TYR A 69 11.20 -13.26 6.05
C TYR A 69 12.06 -12.76 4.89
N PHE A 70 12.77 -13.66 4.21
CA PHE A 70 13.65 -13.30 3.09
C PHE A 70 12.86 -12.83 1.86
N GLU A 71 11.63 -13.25 1.70
CA GLU A 71 10.69 -12.78 0.68
C GLU A 71 10.05 -11.42 1.02
N GLY A 72 10.25 -10.93 2.25
CA GLY A 72 9.74 -9.63 2.68
C GLY A 72 8.31 -9.64 3.21
N ALA A 73 7.73 -10.82 3.46
CA ALA A 73 6.35 -10.95 3.92
C ALA A 73 6.08 -10.27 5.28
N GLY A 74 7.13 -9.95 6.06
CA GLY A 74 7.01 -9.17 7.29
C GLY A 74 6.79 -7.67 7.03
N GLY A 75 7.37 -7.11 5.97
CA GLY A 75 7.46 -5.66 5.76
C GLY A 75 6.21 -5.01 5.14
N PHE A 76 5.46 -5.74 4.29
CA PHE A 76 4.41 -5.12 3.48
C PHE A 76 3.23 -4.58 4.29
N ASN A 77 2.85 -5.24 5.39
CA ASN A 77 1.78 -4.75 6.27
C ASN A 77 2.15 -3.43 6.96
N GLY A 78 3.44 -3.26 7.30
CA GLY A 78 3.95 -1.99 7.82
C GLY A 78 3.90 -0.87 6.78
N ALA A 79 4.23 -1.19 5.53
CA ALA A 79 4.14 -0.24 4.42
C ALA A 79 2.69 0.25 4.21
N LEU A 80 1.73 -0.68 4.17
CA LEU A 80 0.31 -0.35 4.04
C LEU A 80 -0.19 0.51 5.21
N LEU A 81 0.25 0.21 6.44
CA LEU A 81 -0.10 1.03 7.61
C LEU A 81 0.47 2.45 7.49
N GLY A 82 1.72 2.60 7.05
CA GLY A 82 2.32 3.91 6.81
C GLY A 82 1.54 4.73 5.78
N LEU A 83 1.12 4.10 4.68
CA LEU A 83 0.28 4.74 3.66
C LEU A 83 -1.12 5.11 4.19
N ALA A 84 -1.72 4.25 5.02
CA ALA A 84 -3.00 4.55 5.65
C ALA A 84 -2.90 5.73 6.62
N LEU A 85 -1.84 5.81 7.43
CA LEU A 85 -1.61 6.98 8.30
C LEU A 85 -1.48 8.26 7.48
N TRP A 86 -0.77 8.22 6.35
CA TRP A 86 -0.69 9.37 5.45
C TRP A 86 -2.05 9.75 4.84
N ALA A 87 -2.85 8.76 4.47
CA ALA A 87 -4.12 9.00 3.77
C ALA A 87 -5.23 9.55 4.69
N PHE A 88 -5.21 9.19 5.97
CA PHE A 88 -6.31 9.47 6.90
C PHE A 88 -5.98 10.45 8.03
N VAL A 89 -4.69 10.69 8.31
CA VAL A 89 -4.26 11.50 9.46
C VAL A 89 -3.53 12.75 8.96
N GLU A 90 -3.86 13.93 9.51
CA GLU A 90 -3.13 15.16 9.19
C GLU A 90 -1.64 15.00 9.48
N TRP A 91 -0.82 15.54 8.57
CA TRP A 91 0.62 15.35 8.62
C TRP A 91 1.23 15.95 9.89
N SER A 92 2.02 15.13 10.57
CA SER A 92 2.89 15.54 11.68
C SER A 92 4.16 14.69 11.68
N TRP A 93 5.30 15.27 12.02
CA TRP A 93 6.55 14.53 12.18
C TRP A 93 6.48 13.41 13.22
N VAL A 94 5.58 13.52 14.19
CA VAL A 94 5.31 12.48 15.21
C VAL A 94 4.74 11.21 14.60
N LEU A 95 4.11 11.29 13.44
CA LEU A 95 3.60 10.11 12.73
C LEU A 95 4.73 9.18 12.26
N VAL A 96 5.94 9.70 12.03
CA VAL A 96 7.08 8.87 11.59
C VAL A 96 7.45 7.82 12.64
N PRO A 97 7.77 8.16 13.90
CA PRO A 97 8.01 7.16 14.94
C PRO A 97 6.77 6.31 15.25
N LEU A 98 5.56 6.86 15.16
CA LEU A 98 4.32 6.09 15.31
C LEU A 98 4.16 5.06 14.20
N ALA A 99 4.52 5.37 12.96
CA ALA A 99 4.53 4.41 11.85
C ALA A 99 5.53 3.27 12.09
N VAL A 100 6.70 3.54 12.70
CA VAL A 100 7.65 2.48 13.10
C VAL A 100 7.02 1.56 14.15
N VAL A 101 6.42 2.13 15.19
CA VAL A 101 5.77 1.35 16.27
C VAL A 101 4.60 0.55 15.70
N GLY A 102 3.75 1.17 14.89
CA GLY A 102 2.63 0.51 14.23
C GLY A 102 3.08 -0.60 13.27
N GLY A 103 4.13 -0.35 12.50
CA GLY A 103 4.74 -1.37 11.65
C GLY A 103 5.23 -2.57 12.47
N ALA A 104 5.89 -2.35 13.61
CA ALA A 104 6.28 -3.43 14.51
C ALA A 104 5.04 -4.18 15.07
N ALA A 105 3.97 -3.46 15.41
CA ALA A 105 2.72 -4.06 15.84
C ALA A 105 2.10 -4.95 14.75
N THR A 106 2.13 -4.54 13.46
CA THR A 106 1.67 -5.41 12.36
C THR A 106 2.48 -6.69 12.29
N GLY A 107 3.80 -6.62 12.52
CA GLY A 107 4.67 -7.80 12.59
C GLY A 107 4.29 -8.74 13.73
N LEU A 108 4.01 -8.21 14.93
CA LEU A 108 3.55 -9.01 16.09
C LEU A 108 2.21 -9.70 15.81
N VAL A 109 1.24 -8.96 15.26
CA VAL A 109 -0.09 -9.51 14.89
C VAL A 109 0.09 -10.63 13.86
N ARG A 110 0.95 -10.44 12.84
CA ARG A 110 1.24 -11.45 11.85
C ARG A 110 1.78 -12.75 12.47
N VAL A 111 2.78 -12.66 13.34
CA VAL A 111 3.32 -13.83 14.03
C VAL A 111 2.28 -14.51 14.91
N GLY A 112 1.49 -13.73 15.65
CA GLY A 112 0.38 -14.24 16.45
C GLY A 112 -0.65 -14.99 15.62
N PHE A 113 -0.95 -14.48 14.42
CA PHE A 113 -1.88 -15.08 13.47
C PHE A 113 -1.35 -16.42 12.96
N LEU A 114 -0.10 -16.46 12.45
CA LEU A 114 0.53 -17.66 11.92
C LEU A 114 0.66 -18.80 12.95
N ARG A 115 0.76 -18.46 14.24
CA ARG A 115 0.82 -19.47 15.32
C ARG A 115 -0.52 -20.10 15.66
N ARG A 116 -1.64 -19.48 15.28
CA ARG A 116 -2.98 -19.90 15.69
C ARG A 116 -3.88 -20.31 14.53
N ILE A 117 -3.63 -19.79 13.34
CA ILE A 117 -4.50 -19.94 12.17
C ILE A 117 -3.67 -20.51 11.01
N PRO A 118 -4.05 -21.67 10.44
CA PRO A 118 -3.32 -22.31 9.36
C PRO A 118 -3.59 -21.67 7.99
N LEU A 119 -3.76 -20.35 7.94
CA LEU A 119 -4.01 -19.57 6.73
C LEU A 119 -3.01 -18.43 6.61
N PRO A 120 -2.65 -18.00 5.41
CA PRO A 120 -1.79 -16.85 5.22
C PRO A 120 -2.51 -15.59 5.72
N PRO A 121 -1.86 -14.77 6.60
CA PRO A 121 -2.51 -13.60 7.20
C PRO A 121 -2.77 -12.46 6.21
N LEU A 122 -2.16 -12.48 5.04
CA LEU A 122 -2.29 -11.46 4.00
C LEU A 122 -2.22 -10.02 4.60
N THR A 123 -3.24 -9.20 4.35
CA THR A 123 -3.35 -7.82 4.84
C THR A 123 -4.03 -7.70 6.22
N ALA A 124 -4.52 -8.81 6.81
CA ALA A 124 -5.21 -8.77 8.10
C ALA A 124 -4.41 -8.06 9.23
N PRO A 125 -3.08 -8.26 9.38
CA PRO A 125 -2.30 -7.54 10.39
C PRO A 125 -2.36 -6.01 10.22
N TYR A 126 -2.26 -5.52 8.99
CA TYR A 126 -2.39 -4.09 8.70
C TYR A 126 -3.80 -3.57 9.05
N VAL A 127 -4.84 -4.29 8.65
CA VAL A 127 -6.23 -3.89 8.92
C VAL A 127 -6.50 -3.80 10.43
N ILE A 128 -6.10 -4.83 11.19
CA ILE A 128 -6.30 -4.86 12.67
C ILE A 128 -5.58 -3.70 13.35
N VAL A 129 -4.31 -3.48 13.02
CA VAL A 129 -3.53 -2.39 13.62
C VAL A 129 -4.02 -1.04 13.12
N GLY A 130 -4.40 -0.92 11.85
CA GLY A 130 -4.94 0.29 11.25
C GLY A 130 -6.26 0.73 11.90
N TRP A 131 -7.17 -0.20 12.17
CA TRP A 131 -8.44 0.10 12.88
C TRP A 131 -8.23 0.64 14.30
N ILE A 132 -7.09 0.39 14.90
CA ILE A 132 -6.75 0.93 16.22
C ILE A 132 -5.97 2.25 16.07
N MET A 133 -4.92 2.25 15.25
CA MET A 133 -4.01 3.39 15.16
C MET A 133 -4.60 4.58 14.42
N VAL A 134 -5.32 4.37 13.32
CA VAL A 134 -5.87 5.48 12.52
C VAL A 134 -6.84 6.31 13.37
N PRO A 135 -7.87 5.74 14.04
CA PRO A 135 -8.76 6.54 14.90
C PRO A 135 -8.04 7.26 16.05
N ILE A 136 -7.05 6.61 16.66
CA ILE A 136 -6.27 7.25 17.73
C ILE A 136 -5.48 8.43 17.18
N CYS A 137 -4.79 8.23 16.05
CA CYS A 137 -3.99 9.30 15.45
C CYS A 137 -4.86 10.44 14.91
N THR A 138 -6.01 10.15 14.32
CA THR A 138 -6.95 11.20 13.86
C THR A 138 -7.53 12.01 15.02
N ALA A 139 -7.78 11.38 16.15
CA ALA A 139 -8.24 12.08 17.36
C ALA A 139 -7.17 13.03 17.94
N TRP A 140 -5.88 12.72 17.75
CA TRP A 140 -4.77 13.53 18.30
C TRP A 140 -4.22 14.57 17.33
N PHE A 141 -4.17 14.27 16.05
CA PHE A 141 -3.54 15.10 15.01
C PHE A 141 -4.54 15.70 14.03
N GLY A 142 -5.80 15.29 14.05
CA GLY A 142 -6.81 15.62 13.06
C GLY A 142 -6.90 14.57 11.94
N ALA A 143 -8.09 14.44 11.37
CA ALA A 143 -8.30 13.69 10.15
C ALA A 143 -7.92 14.57 8.96
N VAL A 144 -7.28 14.00 7.96
CA VAL A 144 -7.15 14.68 6.66
C VAL A 144 -8.56 15.09 6.25
N ALA A 145 -8.77 16.40 6.11
CA ALA A 145 -10.04 16.90 5.58
C ALA A 145 -10.32 16.11 4.29
N ALA A 146 -11.53 15.57 4.17
CA ALA A 146 -11.94 14.97 2.91
C ALA A 146 -11.89 16.08 1.86
N GLU A 147 -10.66 16.33 1.36
CA GLU A 147 -10.47 17.24 0.25
C GLU A 147 -11.34 16.71 -0.88
N PRO A 148 -12.00 17.58 -1.64
CA PRO A 148 -12.80 17.20 -2.79
C PRO A 148 -11.99 16.41 -3.84
N HIS A 149 -10.71 16.13 -3.58
CA HIS A 149 -9.83 15.41 -4.50
C HIS A 149 -10.30 13.98 -4.78
N ALA A 150 -10.84 13.25 -3.80
CA ALA A 150 -11.48 11.97 -4.08
C ALA A 150 -12.86 12.17 -4.75
N GLY A 151 -13.63 13.16 -4.29
CA GLY A 151 -14.92 13.52 -4.90
C GLY A 151 -14.76 14.26 -6.22
N ALA A 152 -13.90 15.27 -6.29
CA ALA A 152 -13.70 16.06 -7.53
C ALA A 152 -12.99 15.26 -8.62
N VAL A 153 -12.07 14.34 -8.27
CA VAL A 153 -11.51 13.39 -9.24
C VAL A 153 -12.58 12.39 -9.68
N ALA A 154 -13.45 11.93 -8.78
CA ALA A 154 -14.57 11.07 -9.13
C ALA A 154 -15.61 11.83 -9.99
N GLU A 155 -15.96 13.07 -9.65
CA GLU A 155 -16.86 13.90 -10.45
C GLU A 155 -16.24 14.30 -11.80
N ALA A 156 -14.99 14.72 -11.84
CA ALA A 156 -14.29 15.03 -13.08
C ALA A 156 -14.15 13.78 -13.98
N VAL A 157 -13.89 12.59 -13.40
CA VAL A 157 -13.84 11.33 -14.14
C VAL A 157 -15.21 10.94 -14.68
N VAL A 158 -16.31 11.25 -13.98
CA VAL A 158 -17.68 10.96 -14.46
C VAL A 158 -18.11 11.94 -15.54
N GLU A 159 -17.80 13.22 -15.43
CA GLU A 159 -18.14 14.22 -16.45
C GLU A 159 -17.31 14.04 -17.73
N GLU A 160 -16.07 13.59 -17.58
CA GLU A 160 -15.16 13.29 -18.68
C GLU A 160 -15.31 11.84 -19.24
N ALA A 161 -16.02 10.94 -18.54
CA ALA A 161 -16.23 9.54 -18.91
C ALA A 161 -17.04 9.33 -20.21
N ALA A 162 -17.46 10.42 -20.87
CA ALA A 162 -18.06 10.36 -22.20
C ALA A 162 -17.04 10.18 -23.34
N SER A 163 -15.72 10.23 -23.08
CA SER A 163 -14.67 10.04 -24.08
C SER A 163 -13.83 8.78 -23.84
N ALA A 164 -13.26 8.20 -24.90
CA ALA A 164 -12.39 7.02 -24.79
C ALA A 164 -11.13 7.28 -23.94
N SER A 165 -10.64 8.54 -23.88
CA SER A 165 -9.53 8.96 -23.04
C SER A 165 -9.89 8.92 -21.55
N ALA A 166 -11.10 9.29 -21.19
CA ALA A 166 -11.59 9.24 -19.81
C ALA A 166 -11.73 7.79 -19.29
N SER A 167 -12.08 6.85 -20.16
CA SER A 167 -12.12 5.43 -19.82
C SER A 167 -10.74 4.90 -19.44
N ALA A 168 -9.70 5.26 -20.21
CA ALA A 168 -8.33 4.87 -19.93
C ALA A 168 -7.81 5.50 -18.62
N ILE A 169 -8.12 6.76 -18.37
CA ILE A 169 -7.77 7.48 -17.13
C ILE A 169 -8.45 6.79 -15.93
N GLY A 170 -9.74 6.48 -16.01
CA GLY A 170 -10.49 5.80 -14.95
C GLY A 170 -9.93 4.42 -14.62
N ILE A 171 -9.57 3.62 -15.62
CA ILE A 171 -8.95 2.29 -15.44
C ILE A 171 -7.60 2.43 -14.71
N LEU A 172 -6.77 3.38 -15.13
CA LEU A 172 -5.46 3.60 -14.52
C LEU A 172 -5.57 4.13 -13.09
N THR A 173 -6.52 5.04 -12.85
CA THR A 173 -6.80 5.55 -11.50
C THR A 173 -7.26 4.43 -10.58
N ASN A 174 -8.09 3.50 -11.03
CA ASN A 174 -8.48 2.32 -10.26
C ASN A 174 -7.28 1.44 -9.89
N ALA A 175 -6.32 1.25 -10.78
CA ALA A 175 -5.12 0.48 -10.49
C ALA A 175 -4.26 1.11 -9.36
N SER A 176 -4.33 2.42 -9.19
CA SER A 176 -3.56 3.17 -8.17
C SER A 176 -4.29 3.35 -6.83
N GLN A 177 -5.61 3.16 -6.78
CA GLN A 177 -6.41 3.33 -5.55
C GLN A 177 -5.96 2.40 -4.41
N VAL A 178 -5.48 1.20 -4.74
CA VAL A 178 -4.92 0.24 -3.77
C VAL A 178 -3.79 0.86 -2.93
N LEU A 179 -3.13 1.89 -3.46
CA LEU A 179 -2.03 2.60 -2.81
C LEU A 179 -2.46 3.89 -2.10
N PHE A 180 -3.76 4.17 -2.03
CA PHE A 180 -4.31 5.46 -1.57
C PHE A 180 -3.80 6.67 -2.38
N LEU A 181 -3.35 6.46 -3.60
CA LEU A 181 -2.80 7.47 -4.51
C LEU A 181 -3.61 7.51 -5.81
N PRO A 182 -4.87 7.98 -5.78
CA PRO A 182 -5.77 7.95 -6.94
C PRO A 182 -5.28 8.89 -8.05
N SER A 183 -4.45 8.36 -8.95
CA SER A 183 -3.89 9.11 -10.07
C SER A 183 -3.56 8.19 -11.24
N ALA A 184 -3.94 8.59 -12.45
CA ALA A 184 -3.71 7.78 -13.65
C ALA A 184 -2.22 7.50 -13.92
N TRP A 185 -1.32 8.48 -13.71
CA TRP A 185 0.12 8.26 -13.91
C TRP A 185 0.70 7.28 -12.88
N VAL A 186 0.18 7.28 -11.64
CA VAL A 186 0.53 6.27 -10.63
C VAL A 186 0.06 4.90 -11.08
N GLY A 187 -1.15 4.79 -11.65
CA GLY A 187 -1.68 3.54 -12.22
C GLY A 187 -0.80 2.98 -13.33
N VAL A 188 -0.32 3.83 -14.25
CA VAL A 188 0.67 3.41 -15.27
C VAL A 188 1.91 2.82 -14.62
N LEU A 189 2.47 3.51 -13.63
CA LEU A 189 3.69 3.06 -12.95
C LEU A 189 3.47 1.77 -12.16
N VAL A 190 2.29 1.56 -11.56
CA VAL A 190 1.92 0.29 -10.91
C VAL A 190 1.96 -0.85 -11.93
N VAL A 191 1.32 -0.70 -13.07
CA VAL A 191 1.31 -1.72 -14.13
C VAL A 191 2.73 -1.99 -14.63
N VAL A 192 3.54 -0.95 -14.85
CA VAL A 192 4.95 -1.09 -15.23
C VAL A 192 5.76 -1.80 -14.15
N ALA A 193 5.63 -1.41 -12.88
CA ALA A 193 6.37 -2.02 -11.78
C ALA A 193 6.05 -3.52 -11.63
N VAL A 194 4.77 -3.89 -11.76
CA VAL A 194 4.36 -5.30 -11.79
C VAL A 194 4.91 -6.00 -13.04
N GLY A 195 4.88 -5.35 -14.19
CA GLY A 195 5.38 -5.86 -15.46
C GLY A 195 6.88 -6.16 -15.49
N LEU A 196 7.68 -5.41 -14.73
CA LEU A 196 9.13 -5.65 -14.57
C LEU A 196 9.44 -7.04 -14.02
N HIS A 197 8.54 -7.62 -13.24
CA HIS A 197 8.70 -8.95 -12.66
C HIS A 197 7.87 -10.00 -13.40
N SER A 198 6.63 -9.70 -13.76
CA SER A 198 5.71 -10.65 -14.40
C SER A 198 4.76 -9.95 -15.37
N ARG A 199 4.94 -10.22 -16.66
CA ARG A 199 4.05 -9.69 -17.72
C ARG A 199 2.61 -10.19 -17.58
N SER A 200 2.42 -11.45 -17.16
CA SER A 200 1.09 -12.00 -16.92
C SER A 200 0.39 -11.32 -15.72
N ALA A 201 1.13 -11.05 -14.63
CA ALA A 201 0.56 -10.33 -13.48
C ALA A 201 0.15 -8.89 -13.86
N ALA A 202 0.97 -8.18 -14.66
CA ALA A 202 0.62 -6.85 -15.16
C ALA A 202 -0.66 -6.86 -16.01
N LEU A 203 -0.82 -7.88 -16.85
CA LEU A 203 -2.05 -8.07 -17.64
C LEU A 203 -3.26 -8.28 -16.74
N TRP A 204 -3.15 -9.10 -15.70
CA TRP A 204 -4.24 -9.32 -14.74
C TRP A 204 -4.59 -8.06 -13.95
N VAL A 205 -3.61 -7.25 -13.54
CA VAL A 205 -3.86 -5.95 -12.90
C VAL A 205 -4.61 -5.02 -13.84
N ALA A 206 -4.20 -4.91 -15.10
CA ALA A 206 -4.89 -4.07 -16.09
C ALA A 206 -6.32 -4.57 -16.37
N LEU A 207 -6.49 -5.88 -16.53
CA LEU A 207 -7.82 -6.49 -16.76
C LEU A 207 -8.75 -6.32 -15.56
N SER A 208 -8.27 -6.50 -14.33
CA SER A 208 -9.10 -6.31 -13.13
C SER A 208 -9.50 -4.84 -12.94
N ALA A 209 -8.60 -3.90 -13.21
CA ALA A 209 -8.90 -2.48 -13.17
C ALA A 209 -9.92 -2.08 -14.24
N ALA A 210 -9.80 -2.64 -15.45
CA ALA A 210 -10.76 -2.42 -16.54
C ALA A 210 -12.13 -3.02 -16.19
N LEU A 211 -12.18 -4.22 -15.63
CA LEU A 211 -13.43 -4.86 -15.20
C LEU A 211 -14.12 -4.06 -14.10
N ALA A 212 -13.37 -3.60 -13.08
CA ALA A 212 -13.91 -2.77 -12.01
C ALA A 212 -14.51 -1.46 -12.58
N TRP A 213 -13.83 -0.83 -13.53
CA TRP A 213 -14.34 0.34 -14.22
C TRP A 213 -15.64 0.04 -15.01
N LEU A 214 -15.68 -1.06 -15.77
CA LEU A 214 -16.86 -1.48 -16.53
C LEU A 214 -18.05 -1.76 -15.61
N VAL A 215 -17.83 -2.40 -14.46
CA VAL A 215 -18.87 -2.65 -13.46
C VAL A 215 -19.40 -1.33 -12.89
N ALA A 216 -18.52 -0.41 -12.53
CA ALA A 216 -18.91 0.91 -12.01
C ALA A 216 -19.77 1.68 -13.00
N VAL A 217 -19.37 1.73 -14.28
CA VAL A 217 -20.12 2.39 -15.35
C VAL A 217 -21.44 1.65 -15.65
N GLY A 218 -21.40 0.31 -15.73
CA GLY A 218 -22.57 -0.51 -16.07
C GLY A 218 -23.66 -0.51 -14.98
N CYS A 219 -23.25 -0.45 -13.72
CA CYS A 219 -24.18 -0.40 -12.59
C CYS A 219 -24.73 1.03 -12.31
N ARG A 220 -24.30 2.04 -13.06
CA ARG A 220 -24.60 3.45 -12.77
C ARG A 220 -24.35 3.80 -11.30
N MET A 221 -23.39 3.12 -10.69
CA MET A 221 -22.98 3.41 -9.32
C MET A 221 -22.37 4.79 -9.31
N GLU A 222 -22.97 5.68 -8.53
CA GLU A 222 -22.39 7.00 -8.33
C GLU A 222 -20.99 6.82 -7.70
N PRO A 223 -19.96 7.48 -8.23
CA PRO A 223 -18.56 7.23 -7.82
C PRO A 223 -18.29 7.43 -6.33
N HIS A 224 -19.11 8.23 -5.64
CA HIS A 224 -18.99 8.48 -4.21
C HIS A 224 -19.36 7.24 -3.35
N LEU A 225 -20.13 6.29 -3.85
CA LEU A 225 -20.45 5.04 -3.13
C LEU A 225 -19.28 4.06 -3.14
N LEU A 226 -18.43 4.08 -4.18
CA LEU A 226 -17.20 3.29 -4.23
C LEU A 226 -16.10 3.88 -3.33
N ALA A 227 -16.09 5.20 -3.15
CA ALA A 227 -15.15 5.88 -2.27
C ALA A 227 -15.52 5.75 -0.78
N SER A 228 -16.80 5.49 -0.45
CA SER A 228 -17.26 5.38 0.94
C SER A 228 -17.03 4.02 1.60
N GLY A 229 -16.55 3.01 0.88
CA GLY A 229 -16.19 1.72 1.46
C GLY A 229 -17.38 0.89 2.00
N LEU A 230 -18.61 1.12 1.48
CA LEU A 230 -19.76 0.28 1.72
C LEU A 230 -19.89 -0.81 0.68
#